data_00a241736b1e619ea99ed2933ab68b40
#
_entry.id   00a241736b1e619ea99ed2933ab68b40
#
_cell.length_a   1.000
_cell.length_b   1.000
_cell.length_c   1.000
_cell.angle_alpha   90.00
_cell.angle_beta   90.00
_cell.angle_gamma   90.00
#
_symmetry.space_group_name_H-M   'P 1'
#
loop_
_entity.id
_entity.type
_entity.pdbx_description
1 polymer ?
#
loop_
_entity_poly.entity_id
_entity_poly.type
_entity_poly.pdbx_seq_one_letter_code
_entity_poly.pdbx_strand_id
1 'polypeptide(L)'
;QVGILTGDRKENTDAPLIVGTTEIFRNQLFDSLRGGSDVDADLVVLDEAHYLADEDRGHVWEEAIILTPPRIRLLLLSATIGNADQFAAWIEEVRGVRCGVVTRPGARPVALRAAMLLPDRRLLPLLNEHGKLNPEIERMVEQRREQRRGRER
;
A
#
# COMPACT_ATOMS: atom_id res chain seq x y z
N GLN A 1 -4.04 15.47 22.10
CA GLN A 1 -3.44 16.39 21.11
C GLN A 1 -2.78 15.57 20.01
N VAL A 2 -2.81 16.08 18.80
CA VAL A 2 -2.18 15.49 17.60
C VAL A 2 -1.21 16.53 17.04
N GLY A 3 -0.01 16.08 16.67
CA GLY A 3 0.98 16.88 15.99
C GLY A 3 1.04 16.53 14.50
N ILE A 4 1.54 17.46 13.71
CA ILE A 4 1.76 17.29 12.26
C ILE A 4 3.23 17.56 11.96
N LEU A 5 3.84 16.66 11.16
CA LEU A 5 5.25 16.75 10.79
C LEU A 5 5.42 16.36 9.30
N THR A 6 5.46 17.38 8.47
CA THR A 6 5.70 17.25 7.01
C THR A 6 6.85 18.16 6.58
N GLY A 7 7.28 18.09 5.32
CA GLY A 7 8.31 18.98 4.78
C GLY A 7 7.98 20.46 4.96
N ASP A 8 6.71 20.82 4.79
CA ASP A 8 6.25 22.20 4.77
C ASP A 8 5.56 22.65 6.07
N ARG A 9 5.20 21.71 6.95
CA ARG A 9 4.38 22.00 8.14
C ARG A 9 4.89 21.26 9.37
N LYS A 10 5.07 22.01 10.46
CA LYS A 10 5.46 21.49 11.78
C LYS A 10 4.56 22.13 12.83
N GLU A 11 3.70 21.32 13.44
CA GLU A 11 2.77 21.75 14.47
C GLU A 11 2.71 20.74 15.60
N ASN A 12 2.70 21.20 16.85
CA ASN A 12 2.61 20.37 18.05
C ASN A 12 3.57 19.17 18.03
N THR A 13 4.83 19.41 17.75
CA THR A 13 5.85 18.35 17.56
C THR A 13 6.09 17.50 18.82
N ASP A 14 5.67 17.98 19.99
CA ASP A 14 5.76 17.26 21.28
C ASP A 14 4.46 16.52 21.64
N ALA A 15 3.52 16.43 20.69
CA ALA A 15 2.26 15.72 20.92
C ALA A 15 2.49 14.20 21.00
N PRO A 16 1.71 13.48 21.83
CA PRO A 16 1.85 12.04 21.99
C PRO A 16 1.49 11.25 20.72
N LEU A 17 0.79 11.86 19.77
CA LEU A 17 0.48 11.32 18.46
C LEU A 17 0.96 12.30 17.40
N ILE A 18 1.88 11.86 16.56
CA ILE A 18 2.41 12.63 15.43
C ILE A 18 1.93 11.99 14.12
N VAL A 19 1.40 12.80 13.21
CA VAL A 19 1.10 12.40 11.83
C VAL A 19 2.12 13.08 10.93
N GLY A 20 2.82 12.30 10.12
CA GLY A 20 3.89 12.81 9.27
C GLY A 20 4.05 12.01 7.98
N THR A 21 4.96 12.45 7.13
CA THR A 21 5.34 11.69 5.93
C THR A 21 6.46 10.70 6.26
N THR A 22 6.54 9.62 5.49
CA THR A 22 7.57 8.58 5.67
C THR A 22 8.97 9.16 5.46
N GLU A 23 9.13 10.10 4.54
CA GLU A 23 10.40 10.79 4.27
C GLU A 23 10.91 11.54 5.50
N ILE A 24 10.02 12.22 6.23
CA ILE A 24 10.41 12.94 7.45
C ILE A 24 10.82 11.97 8.55
N PHE A 25 10.06 10.89 8.75
CA PHE A 25 10.40 9.85 9.70
C PHE A 25 11.78 9.23 9.38
N ARG A 26 12.00 8.84 8.12
CA ARG A 26 13.30 8.36 7.66
C ARG A 26 14.43 9.35 7.94
N ASN A 27 14.22 10.64 7.68
CA ASN A 27 15.24 11.68 7.93
C ASN A 27 15.57 11.79 9.43
N GLN A 28 14.57 11.68 10.32
CA GLN A 28 14.80 11.65 11.77
C GLN A 28 15.66 10.43 12.19
N LEU A 29 15.43 9.27 11.56
CA LEU A 29 16.25 8.07 11.81
C LEU A 29 17.71 8.30 11.38
N PHE A 30 17.94 8.91 10.22
CA PHE A 30 19.30 9.27 9.78
C PHE A 30 19.96 10.29 10.69
N ASP A 31 19.21 11.29 11.16
CA ASP A 31 19.76 12.30 12.09
C ASP A 31 20.15 11.65 13.43
N SER A 32 19.33 10.73 13.93
CA SER A 32 19.65 9.95 15.13
C SER A 32 20.95 9.14 14.96
N LEU A 33 21.14 8.48 13.83
CA LEU A 33 22.37 7.72 13.53
C LEU A 33 23.63 8.59 13.44
N ARG A 34 23.49 9.86 13.08
CA ARG A 34 24.59 10.83 13.00
C ARG A 34 24.90 11.52 14.34
N GLY A 35 24.30 11.06 15.42
CA GLY A 35 24.50 11.65 16.75
C GLY A 35 23.53 12.78 17.08
N GLY A 36 22.45 12.90 16.33
CA GLY A 36 21.30 13.74 16.66
C GLY A 36 20.44 13.16 17.77
N SER A 37 19.28 13.76 17.99
CA SER A 37 18.31 13.25 18.99
C SER A 37 17.74 11.90 18.56
N ASP A 38 17.63 10.98 19.50
CA ASP A 38 16.91 9.73 19.28
C ASP A 38 15.45 9.99 18.91
N VAL A 39 14.91 9.13 18.04
CA VAL A 39 13.48 9.17 17.72
C VAL A 39 12.69 8.71 18.94
N ASP A 40 11.95 9.65 19.55
CA ASP A 40 11.12 9.38 20.72
C ASP A 40 9.74 8.83 20.28
N ALA A 41 9.69 7.51 20.07
CA ALA A 41 8.47 6.81 19.69
C ALA A 41 8.49 5.38 20.25
N ASP A 42 7.32 4.90 20.70
CA ASP A 42 7.08 3.51 21.10
C ASP A 42 6.52 2.68 19.94
N LEU A 43 5.75 3.29 19.07
CA LEU A 43 5.07 2.67 17.94
C LEU A 43 5.09 3.61 16.74
N VAL A 44 5.44 3.07 15.59
CA VAL A 44 5.30 3.74 14.30
C VAL A 44 4.34 2.95 13.43
N VAL A 45 3.35 3.65 12.88
CA VAL A 45 2.41 3.08 11.89
C VAL A 45 2.83 3.58 10.51
N LEU A 46 3.22 2.66 9.64
CA LEU A 46 3.51 2.93 8.24
C LEU A 46 2.30 2.50 7.41
N ASP A 47 1.52 3.49 6.98
CA ASP A 47 0.36 3.24 6.11
C ASP A 47 0.80 3.12 4.66
N GLU A 48 0.04 2.39 3.86
CA GLU A 48 0.32 2.13 2.44
C GLU A 48 1.69 1.45 2.20
N ALA A 49 2.07 0.48 3.03
CA ALA A 49 3.36 -0.20 2.95
C ALA A 49 3.64 -0.89 1.60
N HIS A 50 2.65 -1.01 0.72
CA HIS A 50 2.83 -1.50 -0.65
C HIS A 50 3.71 -0.58 -1.52
N TYR A 51 3.88 0.69 -1.15
CA TYR A 51 4.85 1.59 -1.81
C TYR A 51 6.30 1.12 -1.71
N LEU A 52 6.59 0.14 -0.86
CA LEU A 52 7.91 -0.50 -0.84
C LEU A 52 8.29 -1.12 -2.20
N ALA A 53 7.30 -1.54 -3.00
CA ALA A 53 7.49 -2.06 -4.36
C ALA A 53 7.55 -0.95 -5.44
N ASP A 54 7.42 0.32 -5.06
CA ASP A 54 7.51 1.46 -5.99
C ASP A 54 8.96 1.74 -6.39
N GLU A 55 9.22 1.88 -7.70
CA GLU A 55 10.58 2.05 -8.23
C GLU A 55 11.24 3.36 -7.76
N ASP A 56 10.46 4.42 -7.59
CA ASP A 56 10.97 5.74 -7.23
C ASP A 56 11.02 5.96 -5.71
N ARG A 57 10.04 5.46 -4.97
CA ARG A 57 9.82 5.75 -3.55
C ARG A 57 10.09 4.58 -2.62
N GLY A 58 10.21 3.36 -3.12
CA GLY A 58 10.36 2.14 -2.33
C GLY A 58 11.53 2.20 -1.35
N HIS A 59 12.65 2.78 -1.76
CA HIS A 59 13.83 2.94 -0.92
C HIS A 59 13.57 3.73 0.38
N VAL A 60 12.63 4.70 0.38
CA VAL A 60 12.27 5.48 1.58
C VAL A 60 11.64 4.58 2.63
N TRP A 61 10.76 3.67 2.20
CA TRP A 61 10.09 2.70 3.07
C TRP A 61 11.05 1.64 3.57
N GLU A 62 11.92 1.14 2.69
CA GLU A 62 12.95 0.16 3.03
C GLU A 62 13.89 0.73 4.10
N GLU A 63 14.45 1.90 3.89
CA GLU A 63 15.31 2.60 4.85
C GLU A 63 14.58 2.87 6.17
N ALA A 64 13.32 3.32 6.14
CA ALA A 64 12.54 3.56 7.34
C ALA A 64 12.35 2.27 8.16
N ILE A 65 12.14 1.11 7.52
CA ILE A 65 12.00 -0.18 8.21
C ILE A 65 13.35 -0.63 8.79
N ILE A 66 14.42 -0.61 7.97
CA ILE A 66 15.74 -1.09 8.37
C ILE A 66 16.31 -0.25 9.52
N LEU A 67 16.20 1.07 9.43
CA LEU A 67 16.80 2.00 10.38
C LEU A 67 16.01 2.16 11.68
N THR A 68 14.74 1.76 11.70
CA THR A 68 13.94 1.86 12.92
C THR A 68 14.51 0.95 14.02
N PRO A 69 14.92 1.49 15.17
CA PRO A 69 15.48 0.71 16.26
C PRO A 69 14.54 -0.41 16.71
N PRO A 70 15.06 -1.59 17.14
CA PRO A 70 14.23 -2.72 17.60
C PRO A 70 13.27 -2.37 18.75
N ARG A 71 13.60 -1.39 19.57
CA ARG A 71 12.73 -0.89 20.67
C ARG A 71 11.43 -0.28 20.16
N ILE A 72 11.41 0.28 18.96
CA ILE A 72 10.23 0.90 18.36
C ILE A 72 9.44 -0.18 17.62
N ARG A 73 8.19 -0.39 18.00
CA ARG A 73 7.29 -1.32 17.32
C ARG A 73 6.86 -0.74 15.99
N LEU A 74 6.83 -1.56 14.95
CA LEU A 74 6.27 -1.19 13.64
C LEU A 74 4.94 -1.88 13.41
N LEU A 75 3.97 -1.12 12.91
CA LEU A 75 2.73 -1.61 12.34
C LEU A 75 2.67 -1.16 10.88
N LEU A 76 2.72 -2.11 9.96
CA LEU A 76 2.61 -1.84 8.53
C LEU A 76 1.19 -2.14 8.07
N LEU A 77 0.54 -1.16 7.47
CA LEU A 77 -0.78 -1.30 6.86
C LEU A 77 -0.64 -1.31 5.35
N SER A 78 -1.27 -2.28 4.70
CA SER A 78 -1.19 -2.42 3.24
C SER A 78 -2.49 -2.98 2.66
N ALA A 79 -2.85 -2.51 1.47
CA ALA A 79 -4.03 -2.99 0.76
C ALA A 79 -3.85 -4.42 0.21
N THR A 80 -2.71 -4.69 -0.43
CA THR A 80 -2.41 -6.00 -1.06
C THR A 80 -0.90 -6.21 -1.16
N ILE A 81 -0.39 -7.16 -0.40
CA ILE A 81 0.96 -7.69 -0.57
C ILE A 81 0.81 -9.17 -0.93
N GLY A 82 1.20 -9.56 -2.16
CA GLY A 82 1.05 -10.94 -2.65
C GLY A 82 1.95 -11.95 -1.91
N ASN A 83 3.02 -11.47 -1.28
CA ASN A 83 4.04 -12.27 -0.59
C ASN A 83 4.27 -11.81 0.86
N ALA A 84 3.19 -11.57 1.60
CA ALA A 84 3.25 -11.01 2.96
C ALA A 84 4.15 -11.79 3.92
N ASP A 85 4.17 -13.13 3.83
CA ASP A 85 5.02 -13.99 4.68
C ASP A 85 6.52 -13.81 4.37
N GLN A 86 6.89 -13.68 3.10
CA GLN A 86 8.28 -13.40 2.71
C GLN A 86 8.71 -12.01 3.18
N PHE A 87 7.80 -11.06 3.08
CA PHE A 87 8.04 -9.69 3.55
C PHE A 87 8.22 -9.65 5.07
N ALA A 88 7.39 -10.36 5.83
CA ALA A 88 7.55 -10.49 7.27
C ALA A 88 8.87 -11.15 7.65
N ALA A 89 9.28 -12.21 6.97
CA ALA A 89 10.57 -12.88 7.19
C ALA A 89 11.75 -11.94 6.93
N TRP A 90 11.68 -11.13 5.87
CA TRP A 90 12.71 -10.11 5.61
C TRP A 90 12.77 -9.05 6.73
N ILE A 91 11.61 -8.58 7.23
CA ILE A 91 11.59 -7.65 8.37
C ILE A 91 12.21 -8.27 9.63
N GLU A 92 11.92 -9.54 9.90
CA GLU A 92 12.54 -10.27 11.02
C GLU A 92 14.06 -10.33 10.89
N GLU A 93 14.56 -10.65 9.70
CA GLU A 93 15.98 -10.74 9.40
C GLU A 93 16.69 -9.40 9.61
N VAL A 94 16.18 -8.32 9.01
CA VAL A 94 16.87 -7.01 9.03
C VAL A 94 16.74 -6.30 10.37
N ARG A 95 15.68 -6.54 11.14
CA ARG A 95 15.45 -5.87 12.42
C ARG A 95 15.78 -6.70 13.64
N GLY A 96 15.93 -8.01 13.50
CA GLY A 96 16.16 -8.94 14.62
C GLY A 96 14.97 -9.03 15.59
N VAL A 97 13.74 -8.72 15.14
CA VAL A 97 12.51 -8.77 15.94
C VAL A 97 11.43 -9.58 15.22
N ARG A 98 10.56 -10.26 15.98
CA ARG A 98 9.47 -11.05 15.38
C ARG A 98 8.47 -10.16 14.63
N CYS A 99 8.05 -10.64 13.47
CA CYS A 99 7.04 -10.00 12.63
C CYS A 99 5.87 -10.93 12.36
N GLY A 100 4.67 -10.57 12.77
CA GLY A 100 3.44 -11.33 12.51
C GLY A 100 2.68 -10.77 11.30
N VAL A 101 2.03 -11.66 10.56
CA VAL A 101 1.13 -11.28 9.45
C VAL A 101 -0.31 -11.48 9.85
N VAL A 102 -1.13 -10.44 9.67
CA VAL A 102 -2.57 -10.51 9.89
C VAL A 102 -3.28 -10.25 8.57
N THR A 103 -3.93 -11.26 8.04
CA THR A 103 -4.76 -11.16 6.84
C THR A 103 -6.19 -11.59 7.11
N ARG A 104 -7.15 -10.93 6.48
CA ARG A 104 -8.57 -11.31 6.53
C ARG A 104 -9.10 -11.43 5.11
N PRO A 105 -8.97 -12.61 4.47
CA PRO A 105 -9.50 -12.82 3.12
C PRO A 105 -11.00 -12.53 3.07
N GLY A 106 -11.43 -11.78 2.07
CA GLY A 106 -12.85 -11.45 1.86
C GLY A 106 -13.45 -10.40 2.80
N ALA A 107 -12.72 -9.86 3.77
CA ALA A 107 -13.21 -8.87 4.73
C ALA A 107 -13.16 -7.42 4.19
N ARG A 108 -13.61 -7.18 2.95
CA ARG A 108 -13.77 -5.81 2.45
C ARG A 108 -15.06 -5.21 3.01
N PRO A 109 -15.00 -4.07 3.72
CA PRO A 109 -16.21 -3.41 4.23
C PRO A 109 -17.07 -2.85 3.08
N VAL A 110 -16.46 -2.54 1.94
CA VAL A 110 -17.15 -2.12 0.71
C VAL A 110 -16.80 -3.09 -0.41
N ALA A 111 -17.82 -3.73 -0.98
CA ALA A 111 -17.65 -4.64 -2.09
C ALA A 111 -17.17 -3.89 -3.35
N LEU A 112 -16.07 -4.35 -3.95
CA LEU A 112 -15.63 -3.87 -5.25
C LEU A 112 -16.29 -4.71 -6.34
N ARG A 113 -16.94 -4.03 -7.29
CA ARG A 113 -17.51 -4.64 -8.48
C ARG A 113 -16.88 -4.01 -9.71
N ALA A 114 -16.32 -4.83 -10.58
CA ALA A 114 -15.80 -4.37 -11.85
C ALA A 114 -16.95 -4.18 -12.84
N ALA A 115 -16.91 -3.06 -13.58
CA ALA A 115 -17.87 -2.77 -14.64
C ALA A 115 -17.15 -2.18 -15.86
N MET A 116 -17.73 -2.38 -17.04
CA MET A 116 -17.31 -1.76 -18.29
C MET A 116 -18.17 -0.56 -18.57
N LEU A 117 -17.55 0.59 -18.81
CA LEU A 117 -18.26 1.77 -19.33
C LEU A 117 -18.32 1.66 -20.85
N LEU A 118 -19.53 1.64 -21.39
CA LEU A 118 -19.80 1.58 -22.84
C LEU A 118 -19.78 2.99 -23.46
N PRO A 119 -19.59 3.10 -24.80
CA PRO A 119 -19.62 4.39 -25.51
C PRO A 119 -20.94 5.17 -25.36
N ASP A 120 -22.04 4.47 -25.17
CA ASP A 120 -23.38 5.04 -24.91
C ASP A 120 -23.59 5.46 -23.43
N ARG A 121 -22.51 5.45 -22.63
CA ARG A 121 -22.46 5.79 -21.20
C ARG A 121 -23.19 4.81 -20.27
N ARG A 122 -23.61 3.66 -20.74
CA ARG A 122 -24.09 2.59 -19.86
C ARG A 122 -22.94 1.91 -19.14
N LEU A 123 -23.14 1.62 -17.85
CA LEU A 123 -22.25 0.77 -17.04
C LEU A 123 -22.77 -0.67 -17.11
N LEU A 124 -21.93 -1.56 -17.60
CA LEU A 124 -22.24 -2.98 -17.69
C LEU A 124 -21.37 -3.75 -16.68
N PRO A 125 -21.96 -4.48 -15.72
CA PRO A 125 -21.19 -5.30 -14.78
C PRO A 125 -20.30 -6.28 -15.54
N LEU A 126 -19.01 -6.36 -15.16
CA LEU A 126 -18.06 -7.26 -15.83
C LEU A 126 -18.40 -8.73 -15.57
N LEU A 127 -18.85 -9.03 -14.35
CA LEU A 127 -19.25 -10.38 -13.95
C LEU A 127 -20.75 -10.43 -13.65
N ASN A 128 -21.37 -11.56 -13.95
CA ASN A 128 -22.75 -11.86 -13.56
C ASN A 128 -22.83 -12.31 -12.09
N GLU A 129 -24.04 -12.60 -11.60
CA GLU A 129 -24.32 -13.07 -10.23
C GLU A 129 -23.59 -14.38 -9.86
N HIS A 130 -23.19 -15.16 -10.86
CA HIS A 130 -22.45 -16.42 -10.68
C HIS A 130 -20.94 -16.25 -10.79
N GLY A 131 -20.41 -15.00 -10.86
CA GLY A 131 -18.98 -14.71 -10.99
C GLY A 131 -18.39 -15.03 -12.38
N LYS A 132 -19.23 -15.28 -13.39
CA LYS A 132 -18.83 -15.49 -14.79
C LYS A 132 -18.87 -14.17 -15.57
N LEU A 133 -18.10 -14.09 -16.65
CA LEU A 133 -18.14 -12.95 -17.55
C LEU A 133 -19.58 -12.66 -18.01
N ASN A 134 -19.95 -11.38 -18.04
CA ASN A 134 -21.27 -10.97 -18.47
C ASN A 134 -21.46 -11.35 -19.97
N PRO A 135 -22.53 -12.08 -20.34
CA PRO A 135 -22.74 -12.56 -21.71
C PRO A 135 -22.84 -11.43 -22.74
N GLU A 136 -23.26 -10.23 -22.35
CA GLU A 136 -23.30 -9.07 -23.25
C GLU A 136 -21.89 -8.59 -23.59
N ILE A 137 -20.98 -8.57 -22.61
CA ILE A 137 -19.57 -8.24 -22.82
C ILE A 137 -18.91 -9.30 -23.72
N GLU A 138 -19.18 -10.58 -23.45
CA GLU A 138 -18.63 -11.69 -24.22
C GLU A 138 -18.98 -11.57 -25.70
N ARG A 139 -20.25 -11.34 -26.04
CA ARG A 139 -20.71 -11.08 -27.41
C ARG A 139 -20.03 -9.86 -28.06
N MET A 140 -19.88 -8.77 -27.31
CA MET A 140 -19.21 -7.56 -27.82
C MET A 140 -17.73 -7.82 -28.16
N VAL A 141 -17.04 -8.61 -27.35
CA VAL A 141 -15.65 -8.98 -27.59
C VAL A 141 -15.52 -9.87 -28.82
N GLU A 142 -16.42 -10.85 -28.98
CA GLU A 142 -16.45 -11.75 -30.15
C GLU A 142 -16.71 -10.96 -31.44
N GLN A 143 -17.71 -10.10 -31.47
CA GLN A 143 -18.00 -9.24 -32.62
C GLN A 143 -16.80 -8.36 -33.02
N ARG A 144 -16.08 -7.80 -32.05
CA ARG A 144 -14.86 -7.03 -32.34
C ARG A 144 -13.72 -7.89 -32.90
N ARG A 145 -13.59 -9.13 -32.44
CA ARG A 145 -12.60 -10.07 -32.98
C ARG A 145 -12.90 -10.45 -34.43
N GLU A 146 -14.16 -10.68 -34.76
CA GLU A 146 -14.58 -10.98 -36.11
C GLU A 146 -14.37 -9.79 -37.07
N GLN A 147 -14.72 -8.58 -36.65
CA GLN A 147 -14.47 -7.36 -37.42
C GLN A 147 -12.98 -7.10 -37.69
N ARG A 148 -12.09 -7.41 -36.74
CA ARG A 148 -10.64 -7.31 -36.95
C ARG A 148 -10.14 -8.33 -37.94
N ARG A 149 -10.58 -9.60 -37.86
CA ARG A 149 -10.23 -10.66 -38.81
C ARG A 149 -10.73 -10.40 -40.22
N GLY A 150 -11.87 -9.70 -40.35
CA GLY A 150 -12.42 -9.32 -41.66
C GLY A 150 -11.71 -8.12 -42.33
N ARG A 151 -10.92 -7.33 -41.57
CA ARG A 151 -10.12 -6.21 -42.11
C ARG A 151 -8.70 -6.60 -42.50
N GLU A 152 -8.21 -7.76 -42.07
CA GLU A 152 -6.88 -8.30 -42.38
C GLU A 152 -6.89 -9.29 -43.59
N ARG A 153 -8.07 -9.48 -44.19
CA ARG A 153 -8.25 -10.21 -45.47
C ARG A 153 -8.58 -9.26 -46.61
#